data_c55076209087f0d8d637c952d5d9f7dc
#
_entry.id   c55076209087f0d8d637c952d5d9f7dc
#
_cell.length_a   1.000
_cell.length_b   1.000
_cell.length_c   1.000
_cell.angle_alpha   90.00
_cell.angle_beta   90.00
_cell.angle_gamma   90.00
#
_symmetry.space_group_name_H-M   'P 1'
#
loop_
_entity.id
_entity.type
_entity.pdbx_description
1 polymer ?
#
loop_
_entity_poly.entity_id
_entity_poly.type
_entity_poly.pdbx_seq_one_letter_code
_entity_poly.pdbx_strand_id
1 'polypeptide(L)'
;VNRTLADPRPRIPLAYRTEEREAIQEMARDFAMREVLPVANELDPQHGLIPDALRAKMAELGFFGVLIPEEHGGLGLGVFEYALITEELARAWMSVASIITRSSVASALDPTQRAEILPRAARGEWLGAFAMSEPGAGSDIAAIRTRADKVDGGWVINGQKMWCTFADQSDGIIVVARTEPYDPQNRHKGIRRFIAYKNRGEFPEGCTGTPVRKIGYHGWHTFELSFDDCFVPDDALLGYEQDPKSPDQGFKRVAAGMLTPRVHTAARSIGLARGALEDSIKYVQEREQFGHSIGDFQATRFKIARMATEIEMCRALMYEVASDIDRGEASDMKAAMVKYAAAEMSERVTSEALQIHGGAGYTTDFPIERYWRDARLTKIFEGTSEIMQRLVSDRLLPPTPFR
;
A
#
# COMPACT_ATOMS: atom_id res chain seq x y z
N VAL A 1 24.97 35.75 -11.20
CA VAL A 1 24.12 34.98 -12.15
C VAL A 1 22.91 34.52 -11.37
N ASN A 2 21.75 35.18 -11.60
CA ASN A 2 20.50 34.72 -11.05
C ASN A 2 20.19 33.33 -11.62
N ARG A 3 20.50 32.28 -10.88
CA ARG A 3 20.09 30.92 -11.24
C ARG A 3 18.65 30.74 -10.74
N THR A 4 17.71 30.55 -11.66
CA THR A 4 16.38 30.06 -11.32
C THR A 4 16.53 28.67 -10.72
N LEU A 5 16.10 28.49 -9.47
CA LEU A 5 16.12 27.17 -8.83
C LEU A 5 15.15 26.24 -9.57
N ALA A 6 15.55 24.98 -9.74
CA ALA A 6 14.66 23.99 -10.30
C ALA A 6 13.48 23.74 -9.35
N ASP A 7 12.30 23.59 -9.91
CA ASP A 7 11.12 23.18 -9.16
C ASP A 7 11.32 21.71 -8.71
N PRO A 8 11.31 21.41 -7.41
CA PRO A 8 11.48 20.05 -6.91
C PRO A 8 10.27 19.16 -7.18
N ARG A 9 9.15 19.72 -7.66
CA ARG A 9 7.94 18.95 -7.97
C ARG A 9 8.18 17.97 -9.10
N PRO A 10 7.64 16.73 -9.01
CA PRO A 10 7.80 15.75 -10.06
C PRO A 10 7.12 16.21 -11.34
N ARG A 11 7.78 15.98 -12.46
CA ARG A 11 7.22 16.18 -13.79
C ARG A 11 7.07 14.84 -14.49
N ILE A 12 5.91 14.62 -15.09
CA ILE A 12 5.68 13.43 -15.90
C ILE A 12 6.58 13.54 -17.16
N PRO A 13 7.45 12.54 -17.43
CA PRO A 13 8.28 12.52 -18.62
C PRO A 13 7.43 12.61 -19.90
N LEU A 14 7.96 13.26 -20.95
CA LEU A 14 7.24 13.48 -22.22
C LEU A 14 6.63 12.20 -22.80
N ALA A 15 7.30 11.06 -22.65
CA ALA A 15 6.83 9.76 -23.15
C ALA A 15 5.52 9.29 -22.49
N TYR A 16 5.19 9.76 -21.29
CA TYR A 16 4.02 9.37 -20.52
C TYR A 16 3.03 10.52 -20.29
N ARG A 17 3.39 11.74 -20.74
CA ARG A 17 2.67 12.95 -20.44
C ARG A 17 1.42 13.06 -21.30
N THR A 18 0.29 13.34 -20.65
CA THR A 18 -0.96 13.78 -21.27
C THR A 18 -1.53 14.92 -20.42
N GLU A 19 -2.37 15.76 -21.01
CA GLU A 19 -3.06 16.83 -20.25
C GLU A 19 -3.89 16.26 -19.10
N GLU A 20 -4.53 15.13 -19.32
CA GLU A 20 -5.30 14.43 -18.29
C GLU A 20 -4.42 13.98 -17.12
N ARG A 21 -3.26 13.35 -17.37
CA ARG A 21 -2.31 12.93 -16.32
C ARG A 21 -1.76 14.09 -15.53
N GLU A 22 -1.45 15.20 -16.20
CA GLU A 22 -1.00 16.43 -15.53
C GLU A 22 -2.12 16.99 -14.64
N ALA A 23 -3.37 17.04 -15.12
CA ALA A 23 -4.52 17.49 -14.35
C ALA A 23 -4.80 16.59 -13.12
N ILE A 24 -4.73 15.26 -13.29
CA ILE A 24 -4.90 14.30 -12.20
C ILE A 24 -3.81 14.48 -11.14
N GLN A 25 -2.56 14.62 -11.55
CA GLN A 25 -1.44 14.82 -10.63
C GLN A 25 -1.59 16.13 -9.85
N GLU A 26 -1.94 17.24 -10.52
CA GLU A 26 -2.12 18.54 -9.86
C GLU A 26 -3.31 18.53 -8.89
N MET A 27 -4.44 17.93 -9.28
CA MET A 27 -5.60 17.75 -8.40
C MET A 27 -5.25 16.95 -7.15
N ALA A 28 -4.55 15.83 -7.32
CA ALA A 28 -4.13 14.99 -6.19
C ALA A 28 -3.14 15.73 -5.27
N ARG A 29 -2.22 16.52 -5.86
CA ARG A 29 -1.27 17.34 -5.12
C ARG A 29 -1.96 18.44 -4.33
N ASP A 30 -2.86 19.17 -4.95
CA ASP A 30 -3.62 20.25 -4.30
C ASP A 30 -4.39 19.71 -3.09
N PHE A 31 -5.09 18.60 -3.27
CA PHE A 31 -5.79 17.92 -2.18
C PHE A 31 -4.82 17.43 -1.09
N ALA A 32 -3.72 16.79 -1.46
CA ALA A 32 -2.73 16.30 -0.52
C ALA A 32 -2.15 17.42 0.34
N MET A 33 -1.80 18.56 -0.27
CA MET A 33 -1.13 19.65 0.45
C MET A 33 -2.10 20.52 1.25
N ARG A 34 -3.33 20.72 0.76
CA ARG A 34 -4.30 21.64 1.40
C ARG A 34 -5.18 20.95 2.43
N GLU A 35 -5.54 19.67 2.17
CA GLU A 35 -6.49 18.94 3.01
C GLU A 35 -5.83 17.86 3.84
N VAL A 36 -4.89 17.09 3.27
CA VAL A 36 -4.28 15.94 3.96
C VAL A 36 -3.14 16.35 4.88
N LEU A 37 -2.20 17.17 4.40
CA LEU A 37 -0.97 17.49 5.16
C LEU A 37 -1.26 18.20 6.51
N PRO A 38 -2.17 19.18 6.60
CA PRO A 38 -2.52 19.80 7.88
C PRO A 38 -3.10 18.78 8.88
N VAL A 39 -4.01 17.92 8.41
CA VAL A 39 -4.62 16.86 9.23
C VAL A 39 -3.58 15.84 9.69
N ALA A 40 -2.64 15.48 8.82
CA ALA A 40 -1.55 14.57 9.18
C ALA A 40 -0.62 15.16 10.24
N ASN A 41 -0.28 16.45 10.12
CA ASN A 41 0.57 17.14 11.09
C ASN A 41 -0.09 17.26 12.48
N GLU A 42 -1.41 17.37 12.52
CA GLU A 42 -2.17 17.42 13.77
C GLU A 42 -2.35 16.02 14.39
N LEU A 43 -2.80 15.04 13.61
CA LEU A 43 -3.28 13.78 14.15
C LEU A 43 -2.20 12.70 14.27
N ASP A 44 -1.19 12.65 13.40
CA ASP A 44 -0.19 11.58 13.45
C ASP A 44 0.61 11.57 14.77
N PRO A 45 1.09 12.72 15.32
CA PRO A 45 1.75 12.75 16.61
C PRO A 45 0.89 12.26 17.80
N GLN A 46 -0.44 12.33 17.64
CA GLN A 46 -1.41 11.87 18.63
C GLN A 46 -1.88 10.43 18.38
N HIS A 47 -1.32 9.75 17.36
CA HIS A 47 -1.77 8.44 16.88
C HIS A 47 -3.25 8.45 16.43
N GLY A 48 -3.74 9.61 15.97
CA GLY A 48 -5.12 9.83 15.56
C GLY A 48 -5.49 9.06 14.28
N LEU A 49 -6.80 8.90 14.08
CA LEU A 49 -7.34 8.20 12.91
C LEU A 49 -7.68 9.18 11.79
N ILE A 50 -7.69 8.69 10.55
CA ILE A 50 -8.14 9.46 9.38
C ILE A 50 -9.62 9.82 9.58
N PRO A 51 -9.98 11.12 9.58
CA PRO A 51 -11.36 11.55 9.77
C PRO A 51 -12.29 11.11 8.62
N ASP A 52 -13.54 10.81 8.94
CA ASP A 52 -14.56 10.47 7.94
C ASP A 52 -14.78 11.59 6.93
N ALA A 53 -14.71 12.86 7.36
CA ALA A 53 -14.81 14.00 6.49
C ALA A 53 -13.70 14.04 5.42
N LEU A 54 -12.48 13.63 5.77
CA LEU A 54 -11.39 13.53 4.80
C LEU A 54 -11.64 12.39 3.80
N ARG A 55 -12.14 11.24 4.29
CA ARG A 55 -12.53 10.10 3.42
C ARG A 55 -13.66 10.49 2.45
N ALA A 56 -14.65 11.26 2.92
CA ALA A 56 -15.73 11.76 2.06
C ALA A 56 -15.21 12.63 0.92
N LYS A 57 -14.30 13.57 1.20
CA LYS A 57 -13.66 14.38 0.15
C LYS A 57 -12.85 13.54 -0.85
N MET A 58 -12.17 12.50 -0.39
CA MET A 58 -11.47 11.54 -1.28
C MET A 58 -12.45 10.81 -2.20
N ALA A 59 -13.63 10.47 -1.70
CA ALA A 59 -14.68 9.83 -2.48
C ALA A 59 -15.26 10.79 -3.54
N GLU A 60 -15.50 12.05 -3.19
CA GLU A 60 -15.94 13.11 -4.12
C GLU A 60 -14.95 13.33 -5.26
N LEU A 61 -13.64 13.22 -4.99
CA LEU A 61 -12.58 13.28 -5.99
C LEU A 61 -12.39 11.98 -6.79
N GLY A 62 -13.17 10.93 -6.51
CA GLY A 62 -13.11 9.66 -7.21
C GLY A 62 -11.91 8.78 -6.88
N PHE A 63 -11.12 9.07 -5.84
CA PHE A 63 -9.90 8.35 -5.52
C PHE A 63 -10.11 6.87 -5.19
N PHE A 64 -11.29 6.47 -4.73
CA PHE A 64 -11.63 5.06 -4.52
C PHE A 64 -12.00 4.33 -5.82
N GLY A 65 -12.42 5.07 -6.85
CA GLY A 65 -12.88 4.54 -8.13
C GLY A 65 -11.83 4.47 -9.23
N VAL A 66 -10.57 4.86 -8.98
CA VAL A 66 -9.52 5.02 -10.01
C VAL A 66 -9.40 3.78 -10.90
N LEU A 67 -9.26 2.61 -10.31
CA LEU A 67 -9.08 1.32 -11.01
C LEU A 67 -10.39 0.57 -11.28
N ILE A 68 -11.53 1.09 -10.82
CA ILE A 68 -12.84 0.46 -11.02
C ILE A 68 -13.36 0.88 -12.39
N PRO A 69 -13.84 -0.07 -13.22
CA PRO A 69 -14.37 0.26 -14.55
C PRO A 69 -15.53 1.26 -14.50
N GLU A 70 -15.68 2.06 -15.57
CA GLU A 70 -16.75 3.07 -15.69
C GLU A 70 -18.14 2.44 -15.62
N GLU A 71 -18.33 1.24 -16.17
CA GLU A 71 -19.59 0.49 -16.10
C GLU A 71 -20.05 0.18 -14.66
N HIS A 72 -19.11 0.23 -13.70
CA HIS A 72 -19.37 0.09 -12.27
C HIS A 72 -19.27 1.43 -11.52
N GLY A 73 -19.31 2.56 -12.23
CA GLY A 73 -19.26 3.90 -11.64
C GLY A 73 -17.88 4.34 -11.14
N GLY A 74 -16.82 3.65 -11.55
CA GLY A 74 -15.43 4.06 -11.35
C GLY A 74 -14.93 5.01 -12.44
N LEU A 75 -13.63 5.31 -12.41
CA LEU A 75 -12.98 6.17 -13.40
C LEU A 75 -12.37 5.38 -14.57
N GLY A 76 -12.25 4.05 -14.46
CA GLY A 76 -11.67 3.20 -15.50
C GLY A 76 -10.22 3.52 -15.87
N LEU A 77 -9.49 4.23 -14.99
CA LEU A 77 -8.10 4.64 -15.22
C LEU A 77 -7.12 3.50 -14.96
N GLY A 78 -5.87 3.71 -15.39
CA GLY A 78 -4.81 2.73 -15.26
C GLY A 78 -4.04 2.79 -13.95
N VAL A 79 -3.10 1.84 -13.83
CA VAL A 79 -2.15 1.79 -12.70
C VAL A 79 -1.21 3.00 -12.73
N PHE A 80 -0.99 3.59 -13.90
CA PHE A 80 -0.17 4.80 -14.03
C PHE A 80 -0.80 5.98 -13.28
N GLU A 81 -2.07 6.30 -13.54
CA GLU A 81 -2.81 7.36 -12.85
C GLU A 81 -2.98 7.06 -11.37
N TYR A 82 -3.23 5.80 -11.03
CA TYR A 82 -3.29 5.34 -9.65
C TYR A 82 -1.97 5.58 -8.91
N ALA A 83 -0.82 5.37 -9.56
CA ALA A 83 0.50 5.64 -8.98
C ALA A 83 0.77 7.14 -8.81
N LEU A 84 0.34 7.99 -9.76
CA LEU A 84 0.43 9.44 -9.63
C LEU A 84 -0.32 9.95 -8.39
N ILE A 85 -1.59 9.55 -8.25
CA ILE A 85 -2.43 9.92 -7.09
C ILE A 85 -1.79 9.41 -5.79
N THR A 86 -1.33 8.16 -5.79
CA THR A 86 -0.71 7.54 -4.61
C THR A 86 0.54 8.28 -4.16
N GLU A 87 1.42 8.68 -5.09
CA GLU A 87 2.64 9.43 -4.78
C GLU A 87 2.32 10.78 -4.14
N GLU A 88 1.35 11.53 -4.72
CA GLU A 88 0.95 12.83 -4.19
C GLU A 88 0.33 12.73 -2.78
N LEU A 89 -0.56 11.77 -2.56
CA LEU A 89 -1.16 11.54 -1.24
C LEU A 89 -0.12 11.10 -0.20
N ALA A 90 0.83 10.23 -0.59
CA ALA A 90 1.87 9.73 0.31
C ALA A 90 2.89 10.81 0.72
N ARG A 91 3.12 11.82 -0.14
CA ARG A 91 3.89 13.01 0.20
C ARG A 91 3.33 13.71 1.45
N ALA A 92 2.02 13.71 1.61
CA ALA A 92 1.35 14.33 2.74
C ALA A 92 1.18 13.36 3.92
N TRP A 93 0.60 12.17 3.67
CA TRP A 93 0.39 11.14 4.67
C TRP A 93 0.26 9.75 4.02
N MET A 94 1.20 8.86 4.28
CA MET A 94 1.21 7.51 3.70
C MET A 94 -0.09 6.73 3.97
N SER A 95 -0.70 6.92 5.14
CA SER A 95 -1.94 6.24 5.51
C SER A 95 -3.11 6.65 4.61
N VAL A 96 -3.22 7.94 4.24
CA VAL A 96 -4.23 8.41 3.30
C VAL A 96 -3.98 7.84 1.89
N ALA A 97 -2.73 7.78 1.45
CA ALA A 97 -2.40 7.11 0.19
C ALA A 97 -2.77 5.62 0.21
N SER A 98 -2.69 4.99 1.37
CA SER A 98 -2.96 3.56 1.51
C SER A 98 -4.46 3.22 1.53
N ILE A 99 -5.35 4.14 1.93
CA ILE A 99 -6.78 3.82 2.05
C ILE A 99 -7.43 3.60 0.68
N ILE A 100 -6.92 4.20 -0.39
CA ILE A 100 -7.47 4.04 -1.74
C ILE A 100 -7.41 2.59 -2.24
N THR A 101 -6.50 1.76 -1.74
CA THR A 101 -6.44 0.34 -2.07
C THR A 101 -7.58 -0.48 -1.44
N ARG A 102 -8.32 0.07 -0.48
CA ARG A 102 -9.38 -0.67 0.22
C ARG A 102 -10.60 -0.91 -0.67
N SER A 103 -10.87 -0.05 -1.63
CA SER A 103 -11.89 -0.26 -2.66
C SER A 103 -11.52 -1.40 -3.62
N SER A 104 -10.24 -1.57 -3.93
CA SER A 104 -9.77 -2.62 -4.85
C SER A 104 -9.97 -4.05 -4.31
N VAL A 105 -10.20 -4.20 -3.00
CA VAL A 105 -10.59 -5.49 -2.40
C VAL A 105 -11.87 -6.03 -3.02
N ALA A 106 -12.79 -5.16 -3.45
CA ALA A 106 -14.02 -5.55 -4.14
C ALA A 106 -13.76 -6.28 -5.48
N SER A 107 -12.63 -6.06 -6.14
CA SER A 107 -12.27 -6.77 -7.37
C SER A 107 -11.99 -8.27 -7.18
N ALA A 108 -11.72 -8.68 -5.94
CA ALA A 108 -11.50 -10.08 -5.58
C ALA A 108 -12.81 -10.90 -5.45
N LEU A 109 -13.96 -10.24 -5.39
CA LEU A 109 -15.28 -10.84 -5.27
C LEU A 109 -15.68 -11.54 -6.57
N ASP A 110 -16.69 -12.42 -6.51
CA ASP A 110 -17.21 -13.06 -7.71
C ASP A 110 -18.01 -12.07 -8.60
N PRO A 111 -18.35 -12.42 -9.86
CA PRO A 111 -19.03 -11.49 -10.76
C PRO A 111 -20.38 -10.96 -10.24
N THR A 112 -21.16 -11.78 -9.52
CA THR A 112 -22.46 -11.35 -8.98
C THR A 112 -22.27 -10.35 -7.84
N GLN A 113 -21.42 -10.67 -6.88
CA GLN A 113 -21.07 -9.78 -5.77
C GLN A 113 -20.42 -8.48 -6.28
N ARG A 114 -19.56 -8.56 -7.30
CA ARG A 114 -18.94 -7.38 -7.91
C ARG A 114 -19.94 -6.41 -8.48
N ALA A 115 -20.97 -6.89 -9.17
CA ALA A 115 -22.00 -6.03 -9.77
C ALA A 115 -22.70 -5.14 -8.72
N GLU A 116 -22.87 -5.63 -7.50
CA GLU A 116 -23.47 -4.88 -6.38
C GLU A 116 -22.44 -3.99 -5.66
N ILE A 117 -21.27 -4.54 -5.39
CA ILE A 117 -20.29 -3.93 -4.47
C ILE A 117 -19.36 -2.93 -5.15
N LEU A 118 -18.94 -3.16 -6.41
CA LEU A 118 -18.02 -2.24 -7.10
C LEU A 118 -18.55 -0.81 -7.20
N PRO A 119 -19.85 -0.55 -7.51
CA PRO A 119 -20.36 0.82 -7.52
C PRO A 119 -20.28 1.51 -6.15
N ARG A 120 -20.48 0.77 -5.07
CA ARG A 120 -20.34 1.27 -3.70
C ARG A 120 -18.86 1.50 -3.34
N ALA A 121 -17.99 0.60 -3.78
CA ALA A 121 -16.55 0.72 -3.57
C ALA A 121 -15.97 1.93 -4.31
N ALA A 122 -16.42 2.20 -5.53
CA ALA A 122 -16.01 3.39 -6.30
C ALA A 122 -16.33 4.70 -5.58
N ARG A 123 -17.44 4.75 -4.83
CA ARG A 123 -17.84 5.89 -4.00
C ARG A 123 -17.30 5.87 -2.57
N GLY A 124 -16.42 4.90 -2.22
CA GLY A 124 -15.89 4.76 -0.86
C GLY A 124 -16.93 4.29 0.18
N GLU A 125 -18.11 3.89 -0.26
CA GLU A 125 -19.20 3.38 0.60
C GLU A 125 -18.96 1.92 1.03
N TRP A 126 -18.12 1.19 0.30
CA TRP A 126 -17.68 -0.14 0.66
C TRP A 126 -16.16 -0.23 0.58
N LEU A 127 -15.52 -0.58 1.68
CA LEU A 127 -14.07 -0.72 1.77
C LEU A 127 -13.73 -2.03 2.47
N GLY A 128 -12.79 -2.79 1.90
CA GLY A 128 -12.42 -4.10 2.40
C GLY A 128 -11.11 -4.13 3.19
N ALA A 129 -10.99 -5.11 4.08
CA ALA A 129 -9.74 -5.48 4.73
C ALA A 129 -9.25 -6.84 4.21
N PHE A 130 -7.95 -7.13 4.43
CA PHE A 130 -7.33 -8.36 3.96
C PHE A 130 -6.54 -9.02 5.09
N ALA A 131 -6.94 -10.23 5.47
CA ALA A 131 -6.38 -11.02 6.56
C ALA A 131 -5.67 -12.26 6.00
N MET A 132 -4.36 -12.13 5.72
CA MET A 132 -3.56 -13.19 5.11
C MET A 132 -2.52 -13.75 6.08
N SER A 133 -1.64 -12.89 6.60
CA SER A 133 -0.54 -13.29 7.48
C SER A 133 -1.03 -13.84 8.81
N GLU A 134 -0.24 -14.71 9.41
CA GLU A 134 -0.47 -15.29 10.73
C GLU A 134 0.73 -15.03 11.64
N PRO A 135 0.63 -15.18 12.96
CA PRO A 135 1.78 -15.02 13.87
C PRO A 135 2.99 -15.85 13.46
N GLY A 136 2.77 -17.06 12.91
CA GLY A 136 3.81 -17.98 12.44
C GLY A 136 4.06 -17.98 10.92
N ALA A 137 3.35 -17.16 10.13
CA ALA A 137 3.39 -17.20 8.66
C ALA A 137 3.22 -15.80 8.04
N GLY A 138 4.32 -15.10 7.84
CA GLY A 138 4.40 -13.82 7.13
C GLY A 138 4.98 -14.00 5.73
N SER A 139 6.31 -13.94 5.58
CA SER A 139 6.98 -14.19 4.29
C SER A 139 6.74 -15.59 3.77
N ASP A 140 6.62 -16.58 4.66
CA ASP A 140 6.23 -17.94 4.32
C ASP A 140 4.70 -18.14 4.36
N ILE A 141 4.02 -17.47 3.44
CA ILE A 141 2.55 -17.49 3.39
C ILE A 141 1.98 -18.89 3.11
N ALA A 142 2.76 -19.77 2.50
CA ALA A 142 2.37 -21.15 2.28
C ALA A 142 2.32 -22.01 3.57
N ALA A 143 2.78 -21.47 4.70
CA ALA A 143 2.71 -22.11 6.01
C ALA A 143 1.50 -21.73 6.86
N ILE A 144 0.55 -20.94 6.34
CA ILE A 144 -0.67 -20.56 7.06
C ILE A 144 -1.43 -21.80 7.56
N ARG A 145 -2.06 -21.67 8.72
CA ARG A 145 -2.78 -22.75 9.41
C ARG A 145 -4.23 -22.47 9.71
N THR A 146 -4.68 -21.22 9.59
CA THR A 146 -6.13 -20.88 9.66
C THR A 146 -6.88 -21.77 8.70
N ARG A 147 -7.89 -22.48 9.19
CA ARG A 147 -8.68 -23.42 8.40
C ARG A 147 -10.10 -22.92 8.19
N ALA A 148 -10.73 -23.39 7.15
CA ALA A 148 -12.14 -23.24 6.86
C ALA A 148 -12.71 -24.63 6.60
N ASP A 149 -13.51 -25.12 7.53
CA ASP A 149 -14.12 -26.44 7.49
C ASP A 149 -15.52 -26.32 6.88
N LYS A 150 -15.86 -27.15 5.88
CA LYS A 150 -17.16 -27.16 5.23
C LYS A 150 -18.23 -27.69 6.17
N VAL A 151 -19.34 -26.95 6.29
CA VAL A 151 -20.54 -27.32 7.05
C VAL A 151 -21.80 -27.12 6.21
N ASP A 152 -22.97 -27.47 6.72
CA ASP A 152 -24.23 -27.22 6.03
C ASP A 152 -24.46 -25.72 5.83
N GLY A 153 -24.63 -25.30 4.58
CA GLY A 153 -24.90 -23.91 4.18
C GLY A 153 -23.69 -22.97 4.17
N GLY A 154 -22.48 -23.45 4.50
CA GLY A 154 -21.32 -22.55 4.53
C GLY A 154 -20.01 -23.19 5.00
N TRP A 155 -19.21 -22.36 5.63
CA TRP A 155 -17.89 -22.70 6.14
C TRP A 155 -17.71 -22.13 7.54
N VAL A 156 -16.94 -22.82 8.37
CA VAL A 156 -16.54 -22.37 9.69
C VAL A 156 -15.04 -22.11 9.71
N ILE A 157 -14.68 -20.86 9.99
CA ILE A 157 -13.27 -20.41 9.99
C ILE A 157 -12.75 -20.43 11.43
N ASN A 158 -11.59 -21.09 11.61
CA ASN A 158 -10.87 -21.18 12.88
C ASN A 158 -9.39 -20.87 12.69
N GLY A 159 -8.81 -20.01 13.54
CA GLY A 159 -7.40 -19.68 13.52
C GLY A 159 -7.10 -18.22 13.88
N GLN A 160 -5.90 -17.78 13.58
CA GLN A 160 -5.41 -16.43 13.91
C GLN A 160 -4.85 -15.74 12.69
N LYS A 161 -5.11 -14.44 12.57
CA LYS A 161 -4.52 -13.58 11.56
C LYS A 161 -3.81 -12.40 12.20
N MET A 162 -2.73 -11.97 11.58
CA MET A 162 -1.90 -10.87 12.06
C MET A 162 -1.79 -9.78 11.01
N TRP A 163 -1.61 -8.54 11.47
CA TRP A 163 -1.38 -7.37 10.62
C TRP A 163 -2.58 -7.00 9.73
N CYS A 164 -3.81 -7.31 10.16
CA CYS A 164 -5.00 -6.92 9.42
C CYS A 164 -5.31 -5.44 9.64
N THR A 165 -4.82 -4.60 8.72
CA THR A 165 -5.04 -3.16 8.77
C THR A 165 -6.43 -2.81 8.33
N PHE A 166 -7.09 -1.84 9.02
CA PHE A 166 -8.42 -1.35 8.70
C PHE A 166 -9.57 -2.34 8.99
N ALA A 167 -9.33 -3.39 9.77
CA ALA A 167 -10.33 -4.44 10.00
C ALA A 167 -11.59 -3.92 10.71
N ASP A 168 -11.44 -2.99 11.66
CA ASP A 168 -12.56 -2.37 12.38
C ASP A 168 -13.45 -1.49 11.49
N GLN A 169 -12.84 -0.74 10.56
CA GLN A 169 -13.51 0.23 9.69
C GLN A 169 -13.95 -0.35 8.32
N SER A 170 -13.63 -1.63 8.05
CA SER A 170 -14.01 -2.28 6.80
C SER A 170 -15.47 -2.75 6.81
N ASP A 171 -16.03 -2.95 5.62
CA ASP A 171 -17.37 -3.53 5.38
C ASP A 171 -17.29 -5.04 5.13
N GLY A 172 -16.09 -5.57 4.96
CA GLY A 172 -15.80 -7.00 4.81
C GLY A 172 -14.32 -7.28 4.97
N ILE A 173 -14.01 -8.48 5.44
CA ILE A 173 -12.63 -8.95 5.62
C ILE A 173 -12.42 -10.16 4.71
N ILE A 174 -11.49 -10.07 3.74
CA ILE A 174 -11.05 -11.26 3.01
C ILE A 174 -10.09 -12.03 3.90
N VAL A 175 -10.48 -13.25 4.23
CA VAL A 175 -9.69 -14.19 5.04
C VAL A 175 -9.09 -15.26 4.15
N VAL A 176 -7.78 -15.40 4.19
CA VAL A 176 -7.07 -16.50 3.52
C VAL A 176 -6.97 -17.67 4.48
N ALA A 177 -7.60 -18.80 4.14
CA ALA A 177 -7.66 -19.98 4.99
C ALA A 177 -7.44 -21.27 4.19
N ARG A 178 -7.20 -22.38 4.89
CA ARG A 178 -7.08 -23.72 4.29
C ARG A 178 -8.39 -24.47 4.37
N THR A 179 -8.78 -25.06 3.26
CA THR A 179 -9.89 -26.04 3.18
C THR A 179 -9.42 -27.48 3.25
N GLU A 180 -8.10 -27.69 3.28
CA GLU A 180 -7.46 -29.00 3.37
C GLU A 180 -6.33 -28.96 4.40
N PRO A 181 -5.99 -30.09 5.05
CA PRO A 181 -4.85 -30.16 5.97
C PRO A 181 -3.55 -29.69 5.30
N TYR A 182 -2.67 -29.11 6.12
CA TYR A 182 -1.34 -28.71 5.66
C TYR A 182 -0.54 -29.93 5.18
N ASP A 183 -0.11 -29.89 3.91
CA ASP A 183 0.75 -30.91 3.30
C ASP A 183 2.16 -30.31 3.07
N PRO A 184 3.21 -30.83 3.76
CA PRO A 184 4.57 -30.36 3.58
C PRO A 184 5.12 -30.53 2.16
N GLN A 185 4.59 -31.51 1.39
CA GLN A 185 5.02 -31.79 0.02
C GLN A 185 4.27 -30.92 -1.00
N ASN A 186 3.06 -30.47 -0.65
CA ASN A 186 2.25 -29.57 -1.48
C ASN A 186 1.69 -28.41 -0.63
N ARG A 187 2.58 -27.54 -0.22
CA ARG A 187 2.33 -26.47 0.78
C ARG A 187 1.27 -25.45 0.37
N HIS A 188 1.01 -25.31 -0.94
CA HIS A 188 0.01 -24.36 -1.47
C HIS A 188 -1.39 -24.97 -1.58
N LYS A 189 -1.51 -26.29 -1.44
CA LYS A 189 -2.78 -27.00 -1.58
C LYS A 189 -3.80 -26.54 -0.56
N GLY A 190 -5.05 -26.36 -1.01
CA GLY A 190 -6.18 -26.00 -0.15
C GLY A 190 -6.19 -24.54 0.35
N ILE A 191 -5.26 -23.68 -0.07
CA ILE A 191 -5.33 -22.25 0.29
C ILE A 191 -6.44 -21.58 -0.52
N ARG A 192 -7.42 -20.98 0.17
CA ARG A 192 -8.61 -20.33 -0.38
C ARG A 192 -8.79 -18.94 0.24
N ARG A 193 -9.69 -18.15 -0.37
CA ARG A 193 -10.10 -16.83 0.13
C ARG A 193 -11.58 -16.82 0.42
N PHE A 194 -11.94 -16.28 1.55
CA PHE A 194 -13.33 -16.13 1.99
C PHE A 194 -13.59 -14.67 2.32
N ILE A 195 -14.79 -14.18 2.05
CA ILE A 195 -15.23 -12.86 2.49
C ILE A 195 -16.09 -13.02 3.75
N ALA A 196 -15.69 -12.43 4.86
CA ALA A 196 -16.51 -12.28 6.04
C ALA A 196 -17.11 -10.86 6.04
N TYR A 197 -18.40 -10.75 5.69
CA TYR A 197 -19.12 -9.48 5.72
C TYR A 197 -19.38 -9.02 7.14
N LYS A 198 -19.39 -7.71 7.36
CA LYS A 198 -19.62 -7.11 8.67
C LYS A 198 -20.07 -5.65 8.55
N ASN A 199 -20.57 -5.09 9.64
CA ASN A 199 -20.77 -3.65 9.76
C ASN A 199 -19.47 -2.95 10.17
N ARG A 200 -19.31 -1.68 9.80
CA ARG A 200 -18.20 -0.85 10.28
C ARG A 200 -18.27 -0.69 11.79
N GLY A 201 -17.12 -0.77 12.46
CA GLY A 201 -17.01 -0.70 13.92
C GLY A 201 -17.22 -2.03 14.65
N GLU A 202 -17.68 -3.08 13.96
CA GLU A 202 -17.91 -4.42 14.51
C GLU A 202 -16.93 -5.43 13.91
N PHE A 203 -16.86 -6.63 14.50
CA PHE A 203 -16.25 -7.81 13.90
C PHE A 203 -17.32 -8.84 13.58
N PRO A 204 -17.08 -9.75 12.59
CA PRO A 204 -18.00 -10.86 12.34
C PRO A 204 -18.23 -11.70 13.60
N GLU A 205 -19.39 -12.35 13.72
CA GLU A 205 -19.64 -13.30 14.81
C GLU A 205 -18.58 -14.42 14.78
N GLY A 206 -18.05 -14.79 15.94
CA GLY A 206 -16.93 -15.73 16.05
C GLY A 206 -15.55 -15.11 15.67
N CYS A 207 -15.47 -13.78 15.43
CA CYS A 207 -14.22 -13.10 15.22
C CYS A 207 -13.99 -12.03 16.29
N THR A 208 -12.78 -11.97 16.83
CA THR A 208 -12.35 -10.91 17.74
C THR A 208 -11.09 -10.24 17.22
N GLY A 209 -10.95 -8.93 17.48
CA GLY A 209 -9.80 -8.15 17.04
C GLY A 209 -9.09 -7.44 18.19
N THR A 210 -7.78 -7.61 18.28
CA THR A 210 -6.91 -6.89 19.22
C THR A 210 -6.04 -5.89 18.46
N PRO A 211 -6.10 -4.58 18.75
CA PRO A 211 -5.29 -3.59 18.06
C PRO A 211 -3.81 -3.75 18.41
N VAL A 212 -2.97 -3.72 17.39
CA VAL A 212 -1.50 -3.78 17.52
C VAL A 212 -0.93 -2.38 17.63
N ARG A 213 -0.11 -2.12 18.64
CA ARG A 213 0.64 -0.86 18.77
C ARG A 213 1.77 -0.81 17.75
N LYS A 214 1.83 0.27 16.97
CA LYS A 214 2.82 0.50 15.92
C LYS A 214 3.66 1.72 16.20
N ILE A 215 4.87 1.76 15.67
CA ILE A 215 5.76 2.93 15.77
C ILE A 215 5.45 4.00 14.72
N GLY A 216 4.71 3.69 13.68
CA GLY A 216 4.30 4.56 12.59
C GLY A 216 3.08 4.01 11.87
N TYR A 217 2.78 4.57 10.68
CA TYR A 217 1.60 4.19 9.89
C TYR A 217 0.32 4.38 10.70
N HIS A 218 0.25 5.53 11.39
CA HIS A 218 -0.93 5.96 12.12
C HIS A 218 -2.02 6.39 11.13
N GLY A 219 -3.20 6.77 11.63
CA GLY A 219 -4.35 7.08 10.76
C GLY A 219 -5.38 5.97 10.68
N TRP A 220 -5.04 4.75 11.12
CA TRP A 220 -5.91 3.59 11.31
C TRP A 220 -5.31 2.54 12.22
N HIS A 221 -6.16 1.63 12.66
CA HIS A 221 -5.73 0.49 13.44
C HIS A 221 -5.25 -0.67 12.54
N THR A 222 -4.36 -1.47 13.10
CA THR A 222 -3.95 -2.77 12.58
C THR A 222 -4.22 -3.81 13.64
N PHE A 223 -4.81 -4.93 13.29
CA PHE A 223 -5.30 -5.91 14.24
C PHE A 223 -4.58 -7.25 14.13
N GLU A 224 -4.47 -7.90 15.28
CA GLU A 224 -4.48 -9.34 15.40
C GLU A 224 -5.94 -9.78 15.46
N LEU A 225 -6.33 -10.75 14.62
CA LEU A 225 -7.69 -11.31 14.56
C LEU A 225 -7.65 -12.76 15.02
N SER A 226 -8.61 -13.14 15.88
CA SER A 226 -8.85 -14.52 16.28
C SER A 226 -10.21 -14.95 15.78
N PHE A 227 -10.25 -16.06 15.06
CA PHE A 227 -11.46 -16.68 14.55
C PHE A 227 -11.73 -17.97 15.37
N ASP A 228 -12.87 -18.02 15.98
CA ASP A 228 -13.36 -19.14 16.80
C ASP A 228 -14.80 -19.47 16.36
N ASP A 229 -14.94 -20.54 15.60
CA ASP A 229 -16.17 -20.95 14.94
C ASP A 229 -16.87 -19.83 14.14
N CYS A 230 -16.08 -18.99 13.45
CA CYS A 230 -16.62 -17.90 12.63
C CYS A 230 -17.28 -18.48 11.37
N PHE A 231 -18.62 -18.45 11.34
CA PHE A 231 -19.41 -18.93 10.20
C PHE A 231 -19.41 -17.90 9.07
N VAL A 232 -19.23 -18.39 7.83
CA VAL A 232 -19.45 -17.65 6.59
C VAL A 232 -20.27 -18.50 5.62
N PRO A 233 -21.24 -17.94 4.87
CA PRO A 233 -22.10 -18.70 3.95
C PRO A 233 -21.32 -19.23 2.73
N ASP A 234 -21.95 -20.10 1.95
CA ASP A 234 -21.32 -20.77 0.80
C ASP A 234 -20.80 -19.80 -0.26
N ASP A 235 -21.50 -18.71 -0.50
CA ASP A 235 -21.15 -17.64 -1.44
C ASP A 235 -20.03 -16.74 -0.92
N ALA A 236 -19.60 -16.92 0.32
CA ALA A 236 -18.42 -16.25 0.85
C ALA A 236 -17.10 -16.78 0.30
N LEU A 237 -17.08 -18.00 -0.28
CA LEU A 237 -15.90 -18.54 -0.98
C LEU A 237 -15.69 -17.76 -2.28
N LEU A 238 -14.54 -17.08 -2.39
CA LEU A 238 -14.31 -16.10 -3.45
C LEU A 238 -13.95 -16.72 -4.80
N GLY A 239 -14.73 -16.35 -5.78
CA GLY A 239 -14.44 -16.40 -7.19
C GLY A 239 -14.33 -17.81 -7.77
N TYR A 240 -13.46 -17.95 -8.73
CA TYR A 240 -13.19 -19.19 -9.45
C TYR A 240 -12.67 -20.35 -8.58
N GLU A 241 -12.52 -20.13 -7.30
CA GLU A 241 -12.17 -21.15 -6.31
C GLU A 241 -13.32 -22.13 -6.08
N GLN A 242 -14.50 -21.80 -6.56
CA GLN A 242 -15.65 -22.71 -6.64
C GLN A 242 -15.51 -23.74 -7.77
N ASP A 243 -14.54 -23.60 -8.71
CA ASP A 243 -14.31 -24.59 -9.76
C ASP A 243 -13.57 -25.82 -9.20
N PRO A 244 -14.23 -26.98 -9.08
CA PRO A 244 -13.59 -28.21 -8.58
C PRO A 244 -12.47 -28.73 -9.48
N LYS A 245 -12.42 -28.28 -10.74
CA LYS A 245 -11.38 -28.68 -11.72
C LYS A 245 -10.08 -27.88 -11.57
N SER A 246 -10.05 -26.89 -10.71
CA SER A 246 -8.89 -26.02 -10.54
C SER A 246 -8.53 -25.78 -9.05
N PRO A 247 -8.35 -26.84 -8.24
CA PRO A 247 -8.18 -26.73 -6.78
C PRO A 247 -6.93 -25.96 -6.34
N ASP A 248 -5.89 -25.91 -7.17
CA ASP A 248 -4.57 -25.34 -6.80
C ASP A 248 -4.35 -23.89 -7.23
N GLN A 249 -5.35 -23.21 -7.79
CA GLN A 249 -5.16 -21.85 -8.32
C GLN A 249 -5.33 -20.73 -7.28
N GLY A 250 -5.87 -20.99 -6.11
CA GLY A 250 -6.09 -19.97 -5.07
C GLY A 250 -4.80 -19.20 -4.74
N PHE A 251 -3.71 -19.90 -4.46
CA PHE A 251 -2.41 -19.27 -4.17
C PHE A 251 -1.82 -18.53 -5.39
N LYS A 252 -1.91 -19.11 -6.60
CA LYS A 252 -1.41 -18.46 -7.82
C LYS A 252 -2.15 -17.15 -8.10
N ARG A 253 -3.43 -17.08 -7.80
CA ARG A 253 -4.24 -15.85 -7.95
C ARG A 253 -3.90 -14.78 -6.93
N VAL A 254 -3.64 -15.18 -5.68
CA VAL A 254 -3.09 -14.25 -4.69
C VAL A 254 -1.77 -13.66 -5.19
N ALA A 255 -0.87 -14.49 -5.72
CA ALA A 255 0.41 -14.05 -6.26
C ALA A 255 0.27 -13.16 -7.51
N ALA A 256 -0.64 -13.51 -8.44
CA ALA A 256 -0.89 -12.73 -9.65
C ALA A 256 -1.52 -11.35 -9.33
N GLY A 257 -2.36 -11.28 -8.30
CA GLY A 257 -2.96 -10.02 -7.84
C GLY A 257 -1.99 -9.03 -7.18
N MET A 258 -0.70 -9.35 -7.07
CA MET A 258 0.29 -8.53 -6.34
C MET A 258 1.00 -7.48 -7.20
N LEU A 259 0.76 -7.39 -8.51
CA LEU A 259 1.44 -6.43 -9.39
C LEU A 259 1.11 -4.98 -8.99
N THR A 260 -0.16 -4.61 -9.03
CA THR A 260 -0.65 -3.28 -8.64
C THR A 260 -0.29 -2.91 -7.20
N PRO A 261 -0.47 -3.78 -6.18
CA PRO A 261 -0.02 -3.49 -4.82
C PRO A 261 1.48 -3.18 -4.69
N ARG A 262 2.35 -3.82 -5.48
CA ARG A 262 3.79 -3.51 -5.47
C ARG A 262 4.09 -2.13 -6.04
N VAL A 263 3.44 -1.74 -7.15
CA VAL A 263 3.54 -0.38 -7.71
C VAL A 263 2.98 0.64 -6.72
N HIS A 264 1.85 0.36 -6.07
CA HIS A 264 1.28 1.18 -5.02
C HIS A 264 2.26 1.39 -3.85
N THR A 265 2.97 0.33 -3.42
CA THR A 265 4.00 0.46 -2.39
C THR A 265 5.18 1.31 -2.87
N ALA A 266 5.60 1.15 -4.11
CA ALA A 266 6.66 1.98 -4.69
C ALA A 266 6.26 3.46 -4.74
N ALA A 267 5.04 3.77 -5.17
CA ALA A 267 4.50 5.13 -5.22
C ALA A 267 4.43 5.77 -3.81
N ARG A 268 3.98 5.02 -2.80
CA ARG A 268 4.00 5.48 -1.40
C ARG A 268 5.42 5.77 -0.91
N SER A 269 6.37 4.89 -1.21
CA SER A 269 7.79 5.06 -0.86
C SER A 269 8.39 6.30 -1.51
N ILE A 270 8.10 6.53 -2.79
CA ILE A 270 8.57 7.70 -3.55
C ILE A 270 7.94 8.97 -2.97
N GLY A 271 6.64 8.96 -2.66
CA GLY A 271 5.94 10.10 -2.05
C GLY A 271 6.54 10.51 -0.70
N LEU A 272 6.82 9.55 0.19
CA LEU A 272 7.48 9.79 1.48
C LEU A 272 8.88 10.41 1.30
N ALA A 273 9.69 9.82 0.43
CA ALA A 273 11.05 10.31 0.15
C ALA A 273 11.03 11.71 -0.45
N ARG A 274 10.08 11.98 -1.36
CA ARG A 274 9.89 13.32 -1.95
C ARG A 274 9.48 14.34 -0.89
N GLY A 275 8.54 14.01 -0.01
CA GLY A 275 8.16 14.87 1.11
C GLY A 275 9.35 15.24 1.98
N ALA A 276 10.16 14.25 2.34
CA ALA A 276 11.38 14.45 3.11
C ALA A 276 12.41 15.33 2.37
N LEU A 277 12.56 15.16 1.06
CA LEU A 277 13.45 15.99 0.23
C LEU A 277 12.95 17.44 0.13
N GLU A 278 11.67 17.65 -0.21
CA GLU A 278 11.08 18.99 -0.36
C GLU A 278 11.20 19.79 0.95
N ASP A 279 10.87 19.18 2.09
CA ASP A 279 10.96 19.81 3.41
C ASP A 279 12.44 20.06 3.81
N SER A 280 13.36 19.15 3.45
CA SER A 280 14.79 19.37 3.65
C SER A 280 15.34 20.52 2.82
N ILE A 281 14.92 20.67 1.54
CA ILE A 281 15.34 21.78 0.67
C ILE A 281 14.92 23.11 1.30
N LYS A 282 13.72 23.20 1.85
CA LYS A 282 13.26 24.39 2.55
C LYS A 282 14.09 24.64 3.81
N TYR A 283 14.22 23.62 4.66
CA TYR A 283 14.91 23.73 5.93
C TYR A 283 16.38 24.17 5.77
N VAL A 284 17.13 23.61 4.83
CA VAL A 284 18.54 23.96 4.65
C VAL A 284 18.76 25.39 4.18
N GLN A 285 17.77 26.04 3.58
CA GLN A 285 17.83 27.44 3.16
C GLN A 285 17.51 28.40 4.31
N GLU A 286 16.69 27.97 5.26
CA GLU A 286 16.24 28.78 6.41
C GLU A 286 17.14 28.60 7.65
N ARG A 287 17.71 27.43 7.84
CA ARG A 287 18.54 27.10 9.01
C ARG A 287 19.95 27.62 8.88
N GLU A 288 20.39 28.43 9.81
CA GLU A 288 21.76 28.94 9.86
C GLU A 288 22.59 28.28 10.97
N GLN A 289 23.84 27.97 10.66
CA GLN A 289 24.90 27.57 11.60
C GLN A 289 26.25 28.08 11.11
N PHE A 290 27.14 28.41 12.04
CA PHE A 290 28.46 28.98 11.74
C PHE A 290 28.39 30.26 10.89
N GLY A 291 27.31 31.03 11.03
CA GLY A 291 27.09 32.29 10.29
C GLY A 291 26.63 32.13 8.84
N HIS A 292 26.25 30.92 8.42
CA HIS A 292 25.78 30.63 7.07
C HIS A 292 24.55 29.73 7.09
N SER A 293 23.75 29.77 6.01
CA SER A 293 22.75 28.75 5.75
C SER A 293 23.42 27.38 5.69
N ILE A 294 22.81 26.37 6.33
CA ILE A 294 23.38 25.01 6.25
C ILE A 294 23.34 24.45 4.83
N GLY A 295 22.54 25.03 3.92
CA GLY A 295 22.52 24.75 2.49
C GLY A 295 23.77 25.26 1.76
N ASP A 296 24.62 26.10 2.36
CA ASP A 296 25.88 26.53 1.77
C ASP A 296 27.01 25.49 1.92
N PHE A 297 26.88 24.59 2.90
CA PHE A 297 27.88 23.55 3.13
C PHE A 297 27.84 22.47 2.04
N GLN A 298 28.98 22.18 1.43
CA GLN A 298 29.10 21.21 0.34
C GLN A 298 28.53 19.82 0.73
N ALA A 299 28.79 19.36 1.96
CA ALA A 299 28.29 18.08 2.43
C ALA A 299 26.75 18.02 2.42
N THR A 300 26.06 19.08 2.83
CA THR A 300 24.59 19.18 2.80
C THR A 300 24.08 19.19 1.37
N ARG A 301 24.73 19.96 0.48
CA ARG A 301 24.36 20.01 -0.94
C ARG A 301 24.47 18.65 -1.61
N PHE A 302 25.49 17.87 -1.29
CA PHE A 302 25.67 16.53 -1.85
C PHE A 302 24.61 15.56 -1.33
N LYS A 303 24.14 15.68 -0.08
CA LYS A 303 23.01 14.90 0.42
C LYS A 303 21.74 15.20 -0.37
N ILE A 304 21.37 16.47 -0.53
CA ILE A 304 20.21 16.90 -1.33
C ILE A 304 20.29 16.36 -2.77
N ALA A 305 21.46 16.49 -3.42
CA ALA A 305 21.65 16.01 -4.80
C ALA A 305 21.45 14.47 -4.91
N ARG A 306 21.99 13.71 -3.94
CA ARG A 306 21.85 12.25 -3.90
C ARG A 306 20.38 11.85 -3.68
N MET A 307 19.72 12.45 -2.71
CA MET A 307 18.31 12.20 -2.40
C MET A 307 17.43 12.43 -3.65
N ALA A 308 17.61 13.57 -4.33
CA ALA A 308 16.87 13.89 -5.54
C ALA A 308 17.13 12.86 -6.66
N THR A 309 18.39 12.47 -6.87
CA THR A 309 18.77 11.50 -7.91
C THR A 309 18.15 10.13 -7.65
N GLU A 310 18.23 9.62 -6.42
CA GLU A 310 17.69 8.31 -6.08
C GLU A 310 16.16 8.27 -6.21
N ILE A 311 15.46 9.35 -5.85
CA ILE A 311 14.00 9.47 -6.03
C ILE A 311 13.64 9.39 -7.52
N GLU A 312 14.33 10.18 -8.37
CA GLU A 312 14.04 10.20 -9.81
C GLU A 312 14.31 8.84 -10.48
N MET A 313 15.36 8.13 -10.09
CA MET A 313 15.65 6.78 -10.59
C MET A 313 14.50 5.80 -10.26
N CYS A 314 14.00 5.83 -9.03
CA CYS A 314 12.89 4.96 -8.62
C CYS A 314 11.57 5.35 -9.29
N ARG A 315 11.31 6.65 -9.45
CA ARG A 315 10.12 7.17 -10.14
C ARG A 315 10.10 6.78 -11.61
N ALA A 316 11.22 6.90 -12.31
CA ALA A 316 11.33 6.49 -13.71
C ALA A 316 11.00 5.01 -13.89
N LEU A 317 11.54 4.14 -13.02
CA LEU A 317 11.23 2.70 -13.03
C LEU A 317 9.75 2.44 -12.70
N MET A 318 9.16 3.20 -11.75
CA MET A 318 7.74 3.07 -11.40
C MET A 318 6.84 3.42 -12.59
N TYR A 319 7.12 4.48 -13.31
CA TYR A 319 6.35 4.88 -14.49
C TYR A 319 6.43 3.82 -15.61
N GLU A 320 7.61 3.24 -15.84
CA GLU A 320 7.75 2.13 -16.78
C GLU A 320 6.91 0.94 -16.37
N VAL A 321 7.03 0.48 -15.11
CA VAL A 321 6.31 -0.71 -14.63
C VAL A 321 4.79 -0.48 -14.61
N ALA A 322 4.31 0.69 -14.19
CA ALA A 322 2.89 1.03 -14.21
C ALA A 322 2.34 1.00 -15.64
N SER A 323 3.08 1.58 -16.59
CA SER A 323 2.72 1.59 -18.01
C SER A 323 2.72 0.18 -18.63
N ASP A 324 3.66 -0.69 -18.24
CA ASP A 324 3.70 -2.09 -18.66
C ASP A 324 2.45 -2.85 -18.16
N ILE A 325 2.02 -2.59 -16.91
CA ILE A 325 0.78 -3.19 -16.36
C ILE A 325 -0.43 -2.75 -17.18
N ASP A 326 -0.55 -1.47 -17.50
CA ASP A 326 -1.69 -0.91 -18.25
C ASP A 326 -1.76 -1.45 -19.67
N ARG A 327 -0.62 -1.83 -20.27
CA ARG A 327 -0.57 -2.49 -21.58
C ARG A 327 -0.76 -4.01 -21.55
N GLY A 328 -0.87 -4.60 -20.36
CA GLY A 328 -0.91 -6.06 -20.20
C GLY A 328 0.44 -6.77 -20.42
N GLU A 329 1.55 -6.02 -20.42
CA GLU A 329 2.93 -6.49 -20.61
C GLU A 329 3.68 -6.70 -19.29
N ALA A 330 2.95 -6.71 -18.17
CA ALA A 330 3.50 -6.70 -16.83
C ALA A 330 4.37 -7.92 -16.51
N SER A 331 5.50 -7.66 -15.84
CA SER A 331 6.39 -8.66 -15.29
C SER A 331 6.37 -8.61 -13.77
N ASP A 332 6.15 -9.77 -13.12
CA ASP A 332 6.25 -9.91 -11.67
C ASP A 332 7.65 -9.57 -11.14
N MET A 333 8.69 -9.84 -11.95
CA MET A 333 10.06 -9.47 -11.67
C MET A 333 10.23 -7.94 -11.65
N LYS A 334 9.75 -7.21 -12.67
CA LYS A 334 9.84 -5.73 -12.71
C LYS A 334 9.04 -5.09 -11.57
N ALA A 335 7.85 -5.61 -11.27
CA ALA A 335 7.05 -5.15 -10.14
C ALA A 335 7.75 -5.38 -8.79
N ALA A 336 8.47 -6.50 -8.63
CA ALA A 336 9.30 -6.74 -7.46
C ALA A 336 10.52 -5.80 -7.40
N MET A 337 11.18 -5.55 -8.54
CA MET A 337 12.31 -4.62 -8.63
C MET A 337 11.92 -3.20 -8.19
N VAL A 338 10.82 -2.66 -8.69
CA VAL A 338 10.41 -1.29 -8.36
C VAL A 338 10.01 -1.17 -6.89
N LYS A 339 9.29 -2.14 -6.34
CA LYS A 339 8.93 -2.16 -4.91
C LYS A 339 10.18 -2.21 -4.03
N TYR A 340 11.10 -3.09 -4.34
CA TYR A 340 12.38 -3.22 -3.62
C TYR A 340 13.19 -1.93 -3.68
N ALA A 341 13.47 -1.43 -4.87
CA ALA A 341 14.29 -0.24 -5.07
C ALA A 341 13.70 1.00 -4.37
N ALA A 342 12.39 1.24 -4.52
CA ALA A 342 11.72 2.37 -3.93
C ALA A 342 11.67 2.30 -2.39
N ALA A 343 11.44 1.13 -1.81
CA ALA A 343 11.41 0.95 -0.35
C ALA A 343 12.80 1.18 0.27
N GLU A 344 13.86 0.64 -0.32
CA GLU A 344 15.24 0.85 0.13
C GLU A 344 15.66 2.32 -0.01
N MET A 345 15.33 2.95 -1.13
CA MET A 345 15.58 4.36 -1.36
C MET A 345 14.85 5.23 -0.34
N SER A 346 13.58 4.97 -0.08
CA SER A 346 12.75 5.78 0.81
C SER A 346 13.31 5.81 2.23
N GLU A 347 13.72 4.67 2.78
CA GLU A 347 14.34 4.63 4.12
C GLU A 347 15.64 5.44 4.16
N ARG A 348 16.52 5.30 3.16
CA ARG A 348 17.78 6.07 3.10
C ARG A 348 17.52 7.57 3.03
N VAL A 349 16.62 7.99 2.14
CA VAL A 349 16.29 9.41 1.91
C VAL A 349 15.66 10.03 3.16
N THR A 350 14.69 9.37 3.77
CA THR A 350 14.02 9.90 4.97
C THR A 350 14.96 9.92 6.17
N SER A 351 15.87 8.96 6.31
CA SER A 351 16.93 8.95 7.32
C SER A 351 17.93 10.11 7.12
N GLU A 352 18.36 10.38 5.87
CA GLU A 352 19.21 11.53 5.58
C GLU A 352 18.50 12.86 5.82
N ALA A 353 17.19 12.94 5.51
CA ALA A 353 16.39 14.12 5.81
C ALA A 353 16.31 14.41 7.31
N LEU A 354 16.09 13.37 8.12
CA LEU A 354 16.11 13.47 9.58
C LEU A 354 17.49 13.95 10.07
N GLN A 355 18.57 13.42 9.52
CA GLN A 355 19.93 13.85 9.83
C GLN A 355 20.19 15.32 9.45
N ILE A 356 19.65 15.79 8.31
CA ILE A 356 19.76 17.20 7.88
C ILE A 356 19.09 18.14 8.88
N HIS A 357 17.92 17.73 9.43
CA HIS A 357 17.19 18.52 10.43
C HIS A 357 17.86 18.49 11.82
N GLY A 358 18.82 17.57 12.05
CA GLY A 358 19.50 17.44 13.34
C GLY A 358 18.54 17.15 14.48
N GLY A 359 18.72 17.80 15.63
CA GLY A 359 17.86 17.61 16.79
C GLY A 359 16.39 17.92 16.53
N ALA A 360 16.08 18.90 15.69
CA ALA A 360 14.73 19.25 15.30
C ALA A 360 14.03 18.09 14.53
N GLY A 361 14.77 17.35 13.71
CA GLY A 361 14.25 16.18 12.99
C GLY A 361 13.86 15.01 13.92
N TYR A 362 14.34 15.00 15.16
CA TYR A 362 14.02 13.98 16.15
C TYR A 362 12.89 14.39 17.11
N THR A 363 12.11 15.39 16.73
CA THR A 363 10.92 15.88 17.44
C THR A 363 9.70 15.75 16.55
N THR A 364 8.51 15.87 17.13
CA THR A 364 7.24 15.87 16.39
C THR A 364 6.87 17.24 15.81
N ASP A 365 7.73 18.25 15.96
CA ASP A 365 7.50 19.60 15.44
C ASP A 365 7.64 19.67 13.90
N PHE A 366 8.33 18.69 13.32
CA PHE A 366 8.52 18.55 11.87
C PHE A 366 8.00 17.20 11.39
N PRO A 367 7.43 17.11 10.19
CA PRO A 367 6.89 15.85 9.67
C PRO A 367 7.98 14.83 9.27
N ILE A 368 9.26 15.17 9.40
CA ILE A 368 10.40 14.37 8.96
C ILE A 368 10.47 13.02 9.67
N GLU A 369 10.22 12.99 10.98
CA GLU A 369 10.22 11.76 11.76
C GLU A 369 9.08 10.82 11.34
N ARG A 370 7.90 11.35 10.97
CA ARG A 370 6.78 10.60 10.42
C ARG A 370 7.16 9.93 9.10
N TYR A 371 7.78 10.66 8.18
CA TYR A 371 8.24 10.10 6.91
C TYR A 371 9.22 8.95 7.13
N TRP A 372 10.15 9.09 8.07
CA TRP A 372 11.11 8.04 8.40
C TRP A 372 10.45 6.80 9.02
N ARG A 373 9.55 6.96 9.99
CA ARG A 373 8.81 5.85 10.61
C ARG A 373 8.01 5.07 9.56
N ASP A 374 7.31 5.78 8.70
CA ASP A 374 6.46 5.20 7.67
C ASP A 374 7.29 4.55 6.54
N ALA A 375 8.38 5.18 6.12
CA ALA A 375 9.29 4.63 5.12
C ALA A 375 9.87 3.28 5.55
N ARG A 376 10.22 3.12 6.83
CA ARG A 376 10.77 1.85 7.35
C ARG A 376 9.81 0.69 7.16
N LEU A 377 8.51 0.93 7.22
CA LEU A 377 7.48 -0.10 7.03
C LEU A 377 7.44 -0.61 5.59
N THR A 378 7.73 0.23 4.60
CA THR A 378 7.63 -0.14 3.18
C THR A 378 8.58 -1.28 2.78
N LYS A 379 9.64 -1.52 3.54
CA LYS A 379 10.56 -2.66 3.38
C LYS A 379 9.99 -3.96 3.95
N ILE A 380 8.95 -3.89 4.79
CA ILE A 380 8.43 -5.02 5.56
C ILE A 380 7.14 -5.56 4.96
N PHE A 381 6.14 -4.70 4.75
CA PHE A 381 4.81 -5.13 4.32
C PHE A 381 4.72 -5.37 2.80
N GLU A 382 3.64 -6.05 2.38
CA GLU A 382 3.36 -6.37 0.97
C GLU A 382 4.54 -7.12 0.29
N GLY A 383 5.20 -7.96 1.08
CA GLY A 383 6.42 -8.68 0.73
C GLY A 383 7.67 -7.91 1.15
N THR A 384 8.50 -8.54 2.00
CA THR A 384 9.74 -7.90 2.46
C THR A 384 10.72 -7.64 1.32
N SER A 385 11.72 -6.77 1.56
CA SER A 385 12.81 -6.53 0.60
C SER A 385 13.47 -7.84 0.16
N GLU A 386 13.67 -8.79 1.08
CA GLU A 386 14.26 -10.10 0.80
C GLU A 386 13.36 -10.98 -0.08
N ILE A 387 12.03 -10.92 0.14
CA ILE A 387 11.09 -11.63 -0.74
C ILE A 387 11.09 -11.02 -2.14
N MET A 388 11.20 -9.70 -2.27
CA MET A 388 11.32 -9.06 -3.59
C MET A 388 12.63 -9.46 -4.29
N GLN A 389 13.76 -9.45 -3.58
CA GLN A 389 15.05 -9.90 -4.10
C GLN A 389 15.00 -11.37 -4.54
N ARG A 390 14.34 -12.23 -3.75
CA ARG A 390 14.13 -13.63 -4.11
C ARG A 390 13.32 -13.77 -5.39
N LEU A 391 12.20 -13.04 -5.53
CA LEU A 391 11.38 -13.06 -6.75
C LEU A 391 12.19 -12.65 -7.99
N VAL A 392 13.06 -11.66 -7.86
CA VAL A 392 13.95 -11.23 -8.95
C VAL A 392 14.98 -12.31 -9.26
N SER A 393 15.66 -12.84 -8.24
CA SER A 393 16.71 -13.86 -8.44
C SER A 393 16.16 -15.17 -8.99
N ASP A 394 14.97 -15.60 -8.55
CA ASP A 394 14.29 -16.81 -9.04
C ASP A 394 13.92 -16.74 -10.54
N ARG A 395 13.89 -15.52 -11.13
CA ARG A 395 13.70 -15.31 -12.58
C ARG A 395 14.99 -15.26 -13.37
N LEU A 396 16.10 -14.99 -12.72
CA LEU A 396 17.42 -14.80 -13.34
C LEU A 396 18.32 -16.03 -13.19
N LEU A 397 18.09 -16.85 -12.19
CA LEU A 397 18.95 -17.98 -11.83
C LEU A 397 18.16 -19.31 -11.88
N PRO A 398 18.85 -20.44 -12.12
CA PRO A 398 18.21 -21.75 -12.03
C PRO A 398 17.68 -22.00 -10.60
N PRO A 399 16.70 -22.91 -10.45
CA PRO A 399 16.17 -23.27 -9.13
C PRO A 399 17.26 -23.70 -8.16
N THR A 400 17.17 -23.23 -6.91
CA THR A 400 18.07 -23.63 -5.83
C THR A 400 17.47 -24.80 -5.05
N PRO A 401 18.28 -25.76 -4.55
CA PRO A 401 17.82 -26.82 -3.67
C PRO A 401 17.41 -26.31 -2.27
N PHE A 402 17.80 -25.08 -1.92
CA PHE A 402 17.49 -24.45 -0.62
C PHE A 402 16.19 -23.62 -0.71
N ARG A 403 15.05 -24.27 -0.96
CA ARG A 403 13.73 -23.65 -0.96
C ARG A 403 12.96 -23.93 0.31
#